data_205d5a4f1087ebf2703d5917db755b3f
#
_entry.id   205d5a4f1087ebf2703d5917db755b3f
#
_cell.length_a   1.000
_cell.length_b   1.000
_cell.length_c   1.000
_cell.angle_alpha   90.00
_cell.angle_beta   90.00
_cell.angle_gamma   90.00
#
_symmetry.space_group_name_H-M   'P 1'
#
loop_
_entity.id
_entity.type
_entity.pdbx_description
1 polymer ?
#
loop_
_entity_poly.entity_id
_entity_poly.type
_entity_poly.pdbx_seq_one_letter_code
_entity_poly.pdbx_strand_id
1 'polypeptide(L)'
;WLKDNDLALVHTVDKGSNLKGKLSEVKLTPLVTMTNTLQIKDDILNNQTSDQEIDIYLRGSVTSNQELCELLYPDFKADWTDAELLAVFDPVRVDVESLKNYIVWLNTEAKYLSVDKKNHALRQARIVLAVSQVFNGLYFQRKKSSEFGRNYYEGVSVQNVNKELRRAMLGNCWEYDIRSSVIAWKMGFARDYLSTLGSEQTVREAFPATTCFLEDKTDFMSTVRYFTFDASSPVLDRDYQLKRLKEAFTAISFGARLTSHGWQISPGNWLNPALVEIIKNPDDRKRFLANSTVRAFIQEQNMLDAYLYGQVKIQHPELLAMSVLQTHSGRPSKAKVLAYLYQHAETAVMDVVREVAHAKGRIPIANVHDAIFFEHRLGLDLKCEIEYQMQERTGNPYWHLTPKELKRYEPRLLDVKREEQAHRARIAQEEAAAKGFTINRFVCVDESEWSSMSSPSNASGYQETGCP
;
A
#
# COMPACT_ATOMS: atom_id res chain seq x y z
N TRP A 1 23.83 12.41 6.40
CA TRP A 1 25.21 12.30 6.93
C TRP A 1 26.23 12.09 5.80
N LEU A 2 26.12 11.08 4.95
CA LEU A 2 27.03 10.88 3.81
C LEU A 2 27.06 12.08 2.87
N LYS A 3 25.92 12.68 2.61
CA LYS A 3 25.79 13.86 1.76
C LYS A 3 26.41 15.11 2.41
N ASP A 4 26.25 15.25 3.72
CA ASP A 4 26.72 16.43 4.46
C ASP A 4 28.23 16.40 4.69
N ASN A 5 28.88 15.24 4.50
CA ASN A 5 30.32 15.05 4.66
C ASN A 5 31.04 14.77 3.32
N ASP A 6 30.42 15.09 2.20
CA ASP A 6 30.96 14.80 0.84
C ASP A 6 31.35 13.31 0.61
N LEU A 7 30.81 12.42 1.41
CA LEU A 7 31.00 10.97 1.32
C LEU A 7 29.86 10.29 0.57
N ALA A 8 28.96 11.07 -0.03
CA ALA A 8 27.87 10.51 -0.84
C ALA A 8 28.45 9.76 -2.03
N LEU A 9 28.03 8.50 -2.18
CA LEU A 9 28.43 7.63 -3.29
C LEU A 9 27.73 8.01 -4.59
N VAL A 10 26.56 8.60 -4.44
CA VAL A 10 25.68 8.98 -5.53
C VAL A 10 25.09 10.37 -5.26
N HIS A 11 25.18 11.25 -6.24
CA HIS A 11 24.42 12.50 -6.25
C HIS A 11 23.15 12.31 -7.08
N THR A 12 22.00 12.63 -6.53
CA THR A 12 20.76 12.69 -7.30
C THR A 12 20.77 13.95 -8.16
N VAL A 13 20.86 13.77 -9.47
CA VAL A 13 20.80 14.87 -10.45
C VAL A 13 19.36 15.28 -10.67
N ASP A 14 18.46 14.30 -10.85
CA ASP A 14 17.02 14.54 -10.97
C ASP A 14 16.26 13.52 -10.11
N LYS A 15 15.31 14.03 -9.32
CA LYS A 15 14.53 13.18 -8.41
C LYS A 15 13.38 12.51 -9.16
N GLY A 16 13.40 11.21 -9.22
CA GLY A 16 12.33 10.41 -9.79
C GLY A 16 11.04 10.46 -8.96
N SER A 17 9.96 10.00 -9.55
CA SER A 17 8.66 9.87 -8.92
C SER A 17 8.00 8.57 -9.35
N ASN A 18 7.71 7.69 -8.41
CA ASN A 18 7.00 6.44 -8.68
C ASN A 18 5.58 6.68 -9.24
N LEU A 19 4.95 7.81 -8.84
CA LEU A 19 3.64 8.23 -9.35
C LEU A 19 3.68 8.65 -10.83
N LYS A 20 4.84 9.12 -11.31
CA LYS A 20 5.05 9.59 -12.68
C LYS A 20 5.80 8.61 -13.56
N GLY A 21 6.15 7.43 -13.05
CA GLY A 21 7.00 6.47 -13.75
C GLY A 21 8.40 7.00 -14.10
N LYS A 22 8.82 8.09 -13.45
CA LYS A 22 10.09 8.76 -13.71
C LYS A 22 11.17 8.16 -12.80
N LEU A 23 12.23 7.63 -13.39
CA LEU A 23 13.42 7.20 -12.66
C LEU A 23 14.18 8.39 -12.09
N SER A 24 14.86 8.19 -10.97
CA SER A 24 15.82 9.18 -10.47
C SER A 24 17.09 9.11 -11.32
N GLU A 25 17.53 10.25 -11.81
CA GLU A 25 18.85 10.36 -12.42
C GLU A 25 19.89 10.61 -11.34
N VAL A 26 20.91 9.79 -11.32
CA VAL A 26 21.97 9.84 -10.32
C VAL A 26 23.34 9.88 -11.00
N LYS A 27 24.27 10.60 -10.39
CA LYS A 27 25.65 10.66 -10.80
C LYS A 27 26.53 9.99 -9.73
N LEU A 28 27.38 9.07 -10.15
CA LEU A 28 28.36 8.47 -9.26
C LEU A 28 29.42 9.52 -8.87
N THR A 29 29.84 9.49 -7.62
CA THR A 29 30.93 10.36 -7.14
C THR A 29 32.30 9.74 -7.47
N PRO A 30 33.39 10.50 -7.40
CA PRO A 30 34.74 9.95 -7.59
C PRO A 30 35.15 8.89 -6.58
N LEU A 31 34.38 8.71 -5.50
CA LEU A 31 34.59 7.65 -4.49
C LEU A 31 34.20 6.27 -5.03
N VAL A 32 33.40 6.22 -6.08
CA VAL A 32 32.96 4.97 -6.70
C VAL A 32 33.89 4.63 -7.84
N THR A 33 34.59 3.52 -7.73
CA THR A 33 35.43 2.97 -8.82
C THR A 33 34.69 1.80 -9.46
N MET A 34 34.47 1.86 -10.77
CA MET A 34 33.92 0.73 -11.51
C MET A 34 35.08 -0.16 -11.98
N THR A 35 35.01 -1.44 -11.64
CA THR A 35 35.97 -2.43 -12.17
C THR A 35 35.61 -2.78 -13.61
N ASN A 36 36.64 -2.99 -14.42
CA ASN A 36 36.50 -3.35 -15.83
C ASN A 36 35.73 -2.37 -16.70
N THR A 37 36.04 -1.08 -16.60
CA THR A 37 35.44 -0.04 -17.42
C THR A 37 35.54 -0.31 -18.93
N LEU A 38 36.58 -1.04 -19.39
CA LEU A 38 36.75 -1.43 -20.77
C LEU A 38 35.77 -2.53 -21.15
N GLN A 39 35.61 -3.57 -20.36
CA GLN A 39 34.68 -4.68 -20.63
C GLN A 39 33.21 -4.19 -20.60
N ILE A 40 32.86 -3.28 -19.69
CA ILE A 40 31.53 -2.65 -19.65
C ILE A 40 31.27 -1.86 -20.96
N LYS A 41 32.23 -1.12 -21.45
CA LYS A 41 32.11 -0.40 -22.74
C LYS A 41 31.92 -1.34 -23.93
N ASP A 42 32.66 -2.44 -23.97
CA ASP A 42 32.53 -3.43 -25.01
C ASP A 42 31.20 -4.18 -24.94
N ASP A 43 30.74 -4.53 -23.74
CA ASP A 43 29.44 -5.17 -23.52
C ASP A 43 28.25 -4.25 -23.87
N ILE A 44 28.33 -2.95 -23.55
CA ILE A 44 27.33 -1.95 -23.95
C ILE A 44 27.34 -1.75 -25.48
N LEU A 45 28.51 -1.65 -26.12
CA LEU A 45 28.64 -1.46 -27.56
C LEU A 45 28.18 -2.66 -28.35
N ASN A 46 28.35 -3.87 -27.82
CA ASN A 46 27.98 -5.11 -28.49
C ASN A 46 26.54 -5.58 -28.19
N ASN A 47 25.73 -4.79 -27.45
CA ASN A 47 24.40 -5.18 -26.96
C ASN A 47 24.42 -6.53 -26.21
N GLN A 48 25.56 -6.95 -25.73
CA GLN A 48 25.74 -8.10 -24.83
C GLN A 48 25.57 -7.67 -23.38
N THR A 49 24.65 -6.76 -23.12
CA THR A 49 24.13 -6.57 -21.77
C THR A 49 23.34 -7.81 -21.39
N SER A 50 24.08 -8.93 -21.34
CA SER A 50 23.68 -10.05 -20.55
C SER A 50 23.46 -9.52 -19.13
N ASP A 51 22.60 -10.17 -18.39
CA ASP A 51 22.26 -9.98 -16.98
C ASP A 51 23.48 -9.96 -16.01
N GLN A 52 24.66 -9.54 -16.47
CA GLN A 52 25.84 -9.39 -15.65
C GLN A 52 25.72 -8.12 -14.84
N GLU A 53 25.63 -8.31 -13.53
CA GLU A 53 25.69 -7.22 -12.57
C GLU A 53 26.99 -6.46 -12.77
N ILE A 54 26.87 -5.14 -12.93
CA ILE A 54 28.04 -4.26 -12.82
C ILE A 54 28.38 -4.21 -11.35
N ASP A 55 29.44 -4.91 -10.95
CA ASP A 55 29.95 -4.83 -9.59
C ASP A 55 30.53 -3.43 -9.37
N ILE A 56 29.81 -2.63 -8.61
CA ILE A 56 30.30 -1.32 -8.19
C ILE A 56 31.10 -1.55 -6.91
N TYR A 57 32.42 -1.43 -7.03
CA TYR A 57 33.29 -1.50 -5.86
C TYR A 57 33.44 -0.12 -5.23
N LEU A 58 33.07 -0.01 -3.98
CA LEU A 58 33.60 1.01 -3.11
C LEU A 58 35.11 0.78 -2.93
N ARG A 59 35.88 1.79 -2.55
CA ARG A 59 37.31 1.61 -2.18
C ARG A 59 37.43 0.51 -1.10
N GLY A 60 37.77 -0.69 -1.53
CA GLY A 60 37.64 -1.92 -0.76
C GLY A 60 36.42 -2.70 -1.25
N SER A 61 36.64 -3.74 -2.05
CA SER A 61 35.57 -4.63 -2.52
C SER A 61 34.89 -5.30 -1.33
N VAL A 62 33.56 -5.31 -1.30
CA VAL A 62 32.82 -6.24 -0.42
C VAL A 62 33.05 -7.64 -0.95
N THR A 63 33.92 -8.39 -0.30
CA THR A 63 34.36 -9.71 -0.74
C THR A 63 33.62 -10.84 -0.06
N SER A 64 32.84 -10.53 1.01
CA SER A 64 32.13 -11.53 1.78
C SER A 64 30.77 -11.04 2.29
N ASN A 65 29.86 -11.99 2.58
CA ASN A 65 28.59 -11.67 3.22
C ASN A 65 28.78 -11.01 4.59
N GLN A 66 29.87 -11.32 5.29
CA GLN A 66 30.20 -10.71 6.57
C GLN A 66 30.47 -9.21 6.41
N GLU A 67 31.33 -8.81 5.47
CA GLU A 67 31.59 -7.39 5.17
C GLU A 67 30.32 -6.65 4.72
N LEU A 68 29.46 -7.30 3.95
CA LEU A 68 28.16 -6.73 3.59
C LEU A 68 27.30 -6.45 4.84
N CYS A 69 27.28 -7.39 5.78
CA CYS A 69 26.54 -7.21 7.03
C CYS A 69 27.12 -6.06 7.88
N GLU A 70 28.43 -5.93 7.96
CA GLU A 70 29.10 -4.82 8.67
C GLU A 70 28.77 -3.46 8.04
N LEU A 71 28.63 -3.39 6.71
CA LEU A 71 28.20 -2.18 6.02
C LEU A 71 26.72 -1.87 6.23
N LEU A 72 25.86 -2.88 6.23
CA LEU A 72 24.42 -2.69 6.43
C LEU A 72 24.05 -2.39 7.89
N TYR A 73 24.83 -2.90 8.81
CA TYR A 73 24.58 -2.82 10.25
C TYR A 73 25.83 -2.33 11.01
N PRO A 74 26.31 -1.09 10.72
CA PRO A 74 27.57 -0.59 11.29
C PRO A 74 27.51 -0.40 12.80
N ASP A 75 26.32 -0.30 13.37
CA ASP A 75 26.05 -0.15 14.80
C ASP A 75 25.67 -1.48 15.48
N PHE A 76 25.62 -2.58 14.75
CA PHE A 76 25.32 -3.89 15.32
C PHE A 76 26.47 -4.36 16.22
N LYS A 77 26.14 -4.74 17.45
CA LYS A 77 27.09 -5.29 18.41
C LYS A 77 26.71 -6.71 18.78
N ALA A 78 27.66 -7.60 18.75
CA ALA A 78 27.45 -9.01 19.07
C ALA A 78 27.09 -9.28 20.55
N ASP A 79 27.36 -8.32 21.42
CA ASP A 79 27.09 -8.36 22.86
C ASP A 79 25.79 -7.67 23.28
N TRP A 80 24.99 -7.21 22.32
CA TRP A 80 23.69 -6.64 22.64
C TRP A 80 22.78 -7.67 23.31
N THR A 81 22.06 -7.22 24.31
CA THR A 81 20.93 -7.96 24.87
C THR A 81 19.76 -8.01 23.85
N ASP A 82 18.88 -8.98 23.99
CA ASP A 82 17.69 -9.09 23.16
C ASP A 82 16.85 -7.80 23.18
N ALA A 83 16.77 -7.12 24.33
CA ALA A 83 16.04 -5.86 24.47
C ALA A 83 16.69 -4.72 23.66
N GLU A 84 18.01 -4.59 23.69
CA GLU A 84 18.75 -3.60 22.90
C GLU A 84 18.63 -3.89 21.41
N LEU A 85 18.75 -5.15 21.01
CA LEU A 85 18.57 -5.59 19.63
C LEU A 85 17.16 -5.25 19.13
N LEU A 86 16.14 -5.62 19.89
CA LEU A 86 14.73 -5.38 19.56
C LEU A 86 14.34 -3.90 19.62
N ALA A 87 15.09 -3.05 20.31
CA ALA A 87 14.89 -1.61 20.27
C ALA A 87 15.22 -1.01 18.88
N VAL A 88 16.24 -1.55 18.20
CA VAL A 88 16.73 -1.05 16.91
C VAL A 88 16.21 -1.85 15.72
N PHE A 89 16.07 -3.16 15.87
CA PHE A 89 15.75 -4.08 14.80
C PHE A 89 14.49 -4.91 15.09
N ASP A 90 13.83 -5.33 14.03
CA ASP A 90 12.87 -6.43 14.04
C ASP A 90 13.50 -7.62 13.31
N PRO A 91 13.85 -8.71 14.01
CA PRO A 91 14.36 -9.91 13.37
C PRO A 91 13.23 -10.66 12.64
N VAL A 92 13.51 -11.07 11.42
CA VAL A 92 12.63 -11.90 10.61
C VAL A 92 13.32 -13.22 10.33
N ARG A 93 12.65 -14.33 10.65
CA ARG A 93 13.15 -15.65 10.27
C ARG A 93 12.90 -15.87 8.78
N VAL A 94 13.96 -16.20 8.02
CA VAL A 94 13.93 -16.36 6.56
C VAL A 94 13.93 -17.84 6.20
N ASP A 95 13.00 -18.26 5.34
CA ASP A 95 13.05 -19.54 4.64
C ASP A 95 14.10 -19.48 3.53
N VAL A 96 15.36 -19.78 3.89
CA VAL A 96 16.52 -19.68 2.98
C VAL A 96 16.35 -20.52 1.72
N GLU A 97 15.73 -21.70 1.82
CA GLU A 97 15.50 -22.59 0.68
C GLU A 97 14.47 -22.00 -0.28
N SER A 98 13.35 -21.54 0.24
CA SER A 98 12.31 -20.87 -0.54
C SER A 98 12.86 -19.62 -1.24
N LEU A 99 13.70 -18.84 -0.53
CA LEU A 99 14.34 -17.65 -1.09
C LEU A 99 15.34 -17.99 -2.20
N LYS A 100 16.15 -19.06 -2.06
CA LYS A 100 17.02 -19.55 -3.12
C LYS A 100 16.23 -19.98 -4.36
N ASN A 101 15.12 -20.68 -4.17
CA ASN A 101 14.25 -21.08 -5.28
C ASN A 101 13.67 -19.87 -6.02
N TYR A 102 13.31 -18.81 -5.30
CA TYR A 102 12.84 -17.56 -5.87
C TYR A 102 13.95 -16.86 -6.71
N ILE A 103 15.18 -16.80 -6.20
CA ILE A 103 16.33 -16.25 -6.93
C ILE A 103 16.61 -17.04 -8.22
N VAL A 104 16.58 -18.37 -8.16
CA VAL A 104 16.72 -19.22 -9.35
C VAL A 104 15.64 -18.91 -10.37
N TRP A 105 14.38 -18.84 -9.94
CA TRP A 105 13.26 -18.50 -10.81
C TRP A 105 13.43 -17.12 -11.46
N LEU A 106 13.81 -16.11 -10.69
CA LEU A 106 14.07 -14.77 -11.23
C LEU A 106 15.13 -14.80 -12.35
N ASN A 107 16.17 -15.60 -12.19
CA ASN A 107 17.24 -15.70 -13.18
C ASN A 107 16.83 -16.47 -14.45
N THR A 108 16.03 -17.53 -14.30
CA THR A 108 15.76 -18.50 -15.38
C THR A 108 14.40 -18.30 -16.05
N GLU A 109 13.34 -18.07 -15.27
CA GLU A 109 11.96 -18.20 -15.73
C GLU A 109 11.19 -16.87 -15.79
N ALA A 110 11.60 -15.84 -15.05
CA ALA A 110 10.87 -14.57 -14.93
C ALA A 110 11.02 -13.68 -16.18
N LYS A 111 10.78 -14.24 -17.38
CA LYS A 111 10.97 -13.56 -18.68
C LYS A 111 9.92 -12.45 -18.93
N TYR A 112 8.78 -12.49 -18.23
CA TYR A 112 7.71 -11.50 -18.36
C TYR A 112 7.92 -10.25 -17.51
N LEU A 113 8.84 -10.28 -16.56
CA LEU A 113 9.22 -9.09 -15.81
C LEU A 113 10.11 -8.19 -16.64
N SER A 114 9.89 -6.87 -16.53
CA SER A 114 10.86 -5.94 -17.07
C SER A 114 12.22 -6.11 -16.40
N VAL A 115 13.29 -5.85 -17.12
CA VAL A 115 14.67 -5.95 -16.62
C VAL A 115 14.84 -5.21 -15.30
N ASP A 116 14.31 -3.99 -15.18
CA ASP A 116 14.40 -3.19 -13.95
C ASP A 116 13.69 -3.85 -12.77
N LYS A 117 12.48 -4.39 -12.98
CA LYS A 117 11.73 -5.07 -11.92
C LYS A 117 12.44 -6.35 -11.49
N LYS A 118 12.95 -7.10 -12.42
CA LYS A 118 13.73 -8.33 -12.18
C LYS A 118 14.98 -8.02 -11.38
N ASN A 119 15.82 -7.07 -11.86
CA ASN A 119 17.06 -6.69 -11.20
C ASN A 119 16.82 -6.11 -9.78
N HIS A 120 15.77 -5.32 -9.64
CA HIS A 120 15.37 -4.81 -8.31
C HIS A 120 15.02 -5.95 -7.35
N ALA A 121 14.19 -6.91 -7.80
CA ALA A 121 13.81 -8.07 -6.99
C ALA A 121 15.00 -8.96 -6.65
N LEU A 122 15.89 -9.22 -7.64
CA LEU A 122 17.12 -9.98 -7.43
C LEU A 122 18.05 -9.34 -6.40
N ARG A 123 18.26 -8.03 -6.50
CA ARG A 123 19.09 -7.28 -5.55
C ARG A 123 18.55 -7.40 -4.15
N GLN A 124 17.24 -7.17 -3.96
CA GLN A 124 16.60 -7.31 -2.65
C GLN A 124 16.72 -8.74 -2.11
N ALA A 125 16.43 -9.75 -2.94
CA ALA A 125 16.49 -11.16 -2.54
C ALA A 125 17.92 -11.59 -2.14
N ARG A 126 18.93 -11.14 -2.87
CA ARG A 126 20.35 -11.44 -2.57
C ARG A 126 20.83 -10.79 -1.28
N ILE A 127 20.42 -9.54 -1.00
CA ILE A 127 20.71 -8.87 0.29
C ILE A 127 20.13 -9.68 1.43
N VAL A 128 18.85 -10.05 1.35
CA VAL A 128 18.20 -10.84 2.40
C VAL A 128 18.88 -12.19 2.58
N LEU A 129 19.24 -12.87 1.48
CA LEU A 129 19.94 -14.16 1.53
C LEU A 129 21.31 -14.03 2.18
N ALA A 130 22.12 -13.05 1.77
CA ALA A 130 23.46 -12.84 2.30
C ALA A 130 23.42 -12.58 3.81
N VAL A 131 22.54 -11.69 4.26
CA VAL A 131 22.36 -11.38 5.69
C VAL A 131 21.89 -12.61 6.46
N SER A 132 20.88 -13.32 5.95
CA SER A 132 20.35 -14.51 6.63
C SER A 132 21.36 -15.66 6.72
N GLN A 133 22.31 -15.75 5.81
CA GLN A 133 23.41 -16.73 5.88
C GLN A 133 24.40 -16.41 6.99
N VAL A 134 24.68 -15.14 7.24
CA VAL A 134 25.57 -14.70 8.33
C VAL A 134 24.91 -14.87 9.69
N PHE A 135 23.61 -14.58 9.79
CA PHE A 135 22.85 -14.59 11.05
C PHE A 135 21.95 -15.82 11.21
N ASN A 136 22.37 -16.99 10.75
CA ASN A 136 21.70 -18.28 10.98
C ASN A 136 20.21 -18.29 10.63
N GLY A 137 19.85 -17.72 9.49
CA GLY A 137 18.47 -17.66 9.01
C GLY A 137 17.69 -16.43 9.48
N LEU A 138 18.31 -15.51 10.20
CA LEU A 138 17.68 -14.25 10.61
C LEU A 138 18.05 -13.12 9.67
N TYR A 139 17.08 -12.27 9.39
CA TYR A 139 17.24 -11.01 8.69
C TYR A 139 16.77 -9.87 9.59
N PHE A 140 17.61 -8.89 9.83
CA PHE A 140 17.33 -7.78 10.72
C PHE A 140 16.80 -6.58 9.94
N GLN A 141 15.58 -6.16 10.23
CA GLN A 141 14.95 -4.98 9.66
C GLN A 141 15.19 -3.80 10.59
N ARG A 142 15.95 -2.79 10.16
CA ARG A 142 16.19 -1.59 10.95
C ARG A 142 14.92 -0.78 11.08
N LYS A 143 14.48 -0.54 12.31
CA LYS A 143 13.32 0.31 12.60
C LYS A 143 13.62 1.77 12.25
N LYS A 144 12.65 2.41 11.65
CA LYS A 144 12.65 3.83 11.34
C LYS A 144 11.47 4.49 12.02
N SER A 145 11.75 5.50 12.82
CA SER A 145 10.68 6.31 13.42
C SER A 145 9.88 7.02 12.34
N SER A 146 8.59 7.15 12.56
CA SER A 146 7.67 7.86 11.68
C SER A 146 6.78 8.78 12.49
N GLU A 147 6.66 10.03 12.04
CA GLU A 147 5.72 11.00 12.62
C GLU A 147 4.26 10.56 12.47
N PHE A 148 3.97 9.65 11.52
CA PHE A 148 2.63 9.10 11.28
C PHE A 148 2.27 7.88 12.16
N GLY A 149 3.09 7.53 13.15
CA GLY A 149 2.82 6.47 14.12
C GLY A 149 3.03 5.03 13.63
N ARG A 150 3.09 4.79 12.31
CA ARG A 150 3.44 3.48 11.77
C ARG A 150 4.91 3.15 11.98
N ASN A 151 5.20 1.87 12.23
CA ASN A 151 6.55 1.36 12.16
C ASN A 151 6.98 1.19 10.71
N TYR A 152 8.03 1.87 10.30
CA TYR A 152 8.69 1.69 9.01
C TYR A 152 10.05 1.06 9.22
N TYR A 153 10.64 0.60 8.12
CA TYR A 153 11.99 0.03 8.14
C TYR A 153 12.86 0.71 7.08
N GLU A 154 14.12 0.84 7.38
CA GLU A 154 15.13 1.30 6.43
C GLU A 154 15.57 0.15 5.52
N GLY A 155 15.95 0.47 4.28
CA GLY A 155 16.44 -0.51 3.34
C GLY A 155 15.41 -1.56 2.93
N VAL A 156 15.87 -2.80 2.76
CA VAL A 156 15.02 -3.94 2.38
C VAL A 156 14.25 -4.44 3.59
N SER A 157 12.95 -4.64 3.44
CA SER A 157 12.09 -5.13 4.54
C SER A 157 10.89 -5.89 3.99
N VAL A 158 10.24 -6.71 4.82
CA VAL A 158 8.99 -7.40 4.43
C VAL A 158 7.87 -6.43 4.05
N GLN A 159 7.95 -5.16 4.48
CA GLN A 159 6.97 -4.14 4.11
C GLN A 159 7.15 -3.66 2.67
N ASN A 160 8.40 -3.45 2.22
CA ASN A 160 8.69 -2.79 0.95
C ASN A 160 9.07 -3.73 -0.20
N VAL A 161 9.28 -5.00 0.08
CA VAL A 161 9.50 -6.00 -0.97
C VAL A 161 8.19 -6.39 -1.67
N ASN A 162 8.30 -6.85 -2.91
CA ASN A 162 7.14 -7.36 -3.62
C ASN A 162 6.54 -8.61 -2.94
N LYS A 163 5.28 -8.91 -3.27
CA LYS A 163 4.52 -10.02 -2.65
C LYS A 163 5.23 -11.37 -2.78
N GLU A 164 5.81 -11.68 -3.93
CA GLU A 164 6.45 -12.97 -4.18
C GLU A 164 7.78 -13.10 -3.40
N LEU A 165 8.56 -12.03 -3.31
CA LEU A 165 9.75 -12.01 -2.47
C LEU A 165 9.39 -12.15 -0.99
N ARG A 166 8.34 -11.46 -0.52
CA ARG A 166 7.83 -11.61 0.86
C ARG A 166 7.46 -13.07 1.14
N ARG A 167 6.74 -13.71 0.22
CA ARG A 167 6.38 -15.11 0.29
C ARG A 167 7.61 -16.03 0.33
N ALA A 168 8.61 -15.72 -0.49
CA ALA A 168 9.87 -16.46 -0.50
C ALA A 168 10.68 -16.31 0.79
N MET A 169 10.65 -15.12 1.39
CA MET A 169 11.32 -14.86 2.67
C MET A 169 10.65 -15.57 3.84
N LEU A 170 9.32 -15.47 3.94
CA LEU A 170 8.58 -15.94 5.12
C LEU A 170 8.24 -17.43 5.08
N GLY A 171 8.30 -18.05 3.89
CA GLY A 171 7.94 -19.46 3.74
C GLY A 171 6.46 -19.74 4.00
N ASN A 172 6.17 -20.92 4.58
CA ASN A 172 4.82 -21.28 4.98
C ASN A 172 4.43 -20.56 6.27
N CYS A 173 3.43 -19.71 6.18
CA CYS A 173 2.92 -18.96 7.34
C CYS A 173 1.48 -18.52 7.14
N TRP A 174 0.93 -17.85 8.16
CA TRP A 174 -0.43 -17.29 8.13
C TRP A 174 -0.39 -15.79 8.30
N GLU A 175 -0.94 -15.06 7.33
CA GLU A 175 -1.16 -13.63 7.33
C GLU A 175 -2.52 -13.34 8.00
N TYR A 176 -2.56 -12.43 8.95
CA TYR A 176 -3.77 -11.88 9.55
C TYR A 176 -3.80 -10.39 9.27
N ASP A 177 -4.72 -9.98 8.41
CA ASP A 177 -4.89 -8.61 7.93
C ASP A 177 -6.17 -8.02 8.49
N ILE A 178 -6.16 -6.74 8.88
CA ILE A 178 -7.38 -6.08 9.35
C ILE A 178 -8.34 -5.91 8.16
N ARG A 179 -9.54 -6.47 8.31
CA ARG A 179 -10.55 -6.42 7.27
C ARG A 179 -10.99 -4.98 6.96
N SER A 180 -10.66 -4.50 5.76
CA SER A 180 -11.06 -3.16 5.30
C SER A 180 -10.72 -2.04 6.29
N SER A 181 -9.50 -2.07 6.79
CA SER A 181 -8.99 -1.36 7.97
C SER A 181 -9.42 0.12 8.07
N VAL A 182 -9.20 0.94 7.03
CA VAL A 182 -9.57 2.37 7.05
C VAL A 182 -11.08 2.59 7.13
N ILE A 183 -11.87 1.73 6.49
CA ILE A 183 -13.34 1.83 6.51
C ILE A 183 -13.89 1.39 7.86
N ALA A 184 -13.35 0.29 8.40
CA ALA A 184 -13.67 -0.20 9.74
C ALA A 184 -13.33 0.83 10.81
N TRP A 185 -12.17 1.49 10.70
CA TRP A 185 -11.77 2.57 11.59
C TRP A 185 -12.79 3.72 11.59
N LYS A 186 -13.18 4.22 10.42
CA LYS A 186 -14.16 5.31 10.32
C LYS A 186 -15.53 4.94 10.89
N MET A 187 -15.99 3.72 10.59
CA MET A 187 -17.28 3.22 11.09
C MET A 187 -17.33 3.11 12.62
N GLY A 188 -16.19 2.96 13.29
CA GLY A 188 -16.12 3.04 14.76
C GLY A 188 -16.68 4.33 15.33
N PHE A 189 -16.63 5.43 14.57
CA PHE A 189 -17.13 6.74 14.99
C PHE A 189 -18.58 7.04 14.54
N ALA A 190 -19.22 6.11 13.84
CA ALA A 190 -20.56 6.35 13.29
C ALA A 190 -21.62 6.60 14.38
N ARG A 191 -21.54 5.87 15.51
CA ARG A 191 -22.45 6.06 16.65
C ARG A 191 -22.28 7.44 17.27
N ASP A 192 -21.04 7.87 17.49
CA ASP A 192 -20.72 9.18 18.07
C ASP A 192 -21.22 10.30 17.16
N TYR A 193 -21.00 10.14 15.83
CA TYR A 193 -21.54 11.07 14.85
C TYR A 193 -23.07 11.21 14.95
N LEU A 194 -23.81 10.10 14.98
CA LEU A 194 -25.28 10.10 15.11
C LEU A 194 -25.73 10.73 16.42
N SER A 195 -25.02 10.49 17.51
CA SER A 195 -25.28 11.10 18.82
C SER A 195 -25.14 12.62 18.77
N THR A 196 -24.14 13.16 18.05
CA THR A 196 -23.99 14.62 17.89
C THR A 196 -25.12 15.27 17.11
N LEU A 197 -25.83 14.49 16.27
CA LEU A 197 -27.00 14.95 15.51
C LEU A 197 -28.32 14.77 16.28
N GLY A 198 -28.29 14.14 17.45
CA GLY A 198 -29.51 13.73 18.16
C GLY A 198 -30.33 12.71 17.39
N SER A 199 -29.72 11.94 16.48
CA SER A 199 -30.40 10.97 15.63
C SER A 199 -30.69 9.67 16.39
N GLU A 200 -31.92 9.17 16.29
CA GLU A 200 -32.33 7.87 16.82
C GLU A 200 -32.07 6.71 15.84
N GLN A 201 -31.57 7.01 14.63
CA GLN A 201 -31.23 5.98 13.63
C GLN A 201 -30.14 5.06 14.13
N THR A 202 -30.26 3.79 13.78
CA THR A 202 -29.16 2.84 13.94
C THR A 202 -28.03 3.15 12.95
N VAL A 203 -26.81 2.73 13.26
CA VAL A 203 -25.67 2.89 12.34
C VAL A 203 -25.96 2.25 10.99
N ARG A 204 -26.66 1.11 10.96
CA ARG A 204 -27.04 0.42 9.72
C ARG A 204 -28.00 1.23 8.84
N GLU A 205 -28.92 1.93 9.45
CA GLU A 205 -29.89 2.77 8.73
C GLU A 205 -29.23 4.04 8.19
N ALA A 206 -28.33 4.64 8.95
CA ALA A 206 -27.63 5.86 8.57
C ALA A 206 -26.47 5.64 7.58
N PHE A 207 -25.83 4.47 7.61
CA PHE A 207 -24.67 4.11 6.79
C PHE A 207 -24.86 2.76 6.07
N PRO A 208 -25.95 2.58 5.29
CA PRO A 208 -26.30 1.28 4.73
C PRO A 208 -25.26 0.75 3.73
N ALA A 209 -24.67 1.59 2.88
CA ALA A 209 -23.70 1.15 1.88
C ALA A 209 -22.37 0.74 2.52
N THR A 210 -21.90 1.50 3.52
CA THR A 210 -20.66 1.17 4.24
C THR A 210 -20.84 -0.08 5.12
N THR A 211 -22.00 -0.22 5.75
CA THR A 211 -22.34 -1.43 6.53
C THR A 211 -22.37 -2.66 5.63
N CYS A 212 -23.06 -2.59 4.49
CA CYS A 212 -23.07 -3.67 3.50
C CYS A 212 -21.66 -4.02 3.02
N PHE A 213 -20.83 -3.01 2.74
CA PHE A 213 -19.42 -3.24 2.36
C PHE A 213 -18.62 -3.98 3.44
N LEU A 214 -18.84 -3.68 4.71
CA LEU A 214 -18.12 -4.34 5.81
C LEU A 214 -18.65 -5.75 6.11
N GLU A 215 -19.95 -5.96 6.02
CA GLU A 215 -20.59 -7.24 6.35
C GLU A 215 -20.46 -8.25 5.20
N ASP A 216 -20.81 -7.85 3.98
CA ASP A 216 -20.76 -8.69 2.78
C ASP A 216 -20.03 -8.00 1.62
N LYS A 217 -18.73 -7.87 1.80
CA LYS A 217 -17.86 -7.27 0.78
C LYS A 217 -17.92 -7.98 -0.58
N THR A 218 -18.12 -9.29 -0.57
CA THR A 218 -18.11 -10.10 -1.78
C THR A 218 -19.30 -9.78 -2.66
N ASP A 219 -20.50 -9.74 -2.08
CA ASP A 219 -21.71 -9.40 -2.80
C ASP A 219 -21.73 -7.93 -3.21
N PHE A 220 -21.37 -7.03 -2.30
CA PHE A 220 -21.21 -5.61 -2.60
C PHE A 220 -20.30 -5.36 -3.81
N MET A 221 -19.10 -5.97 -3.80
CA MET A 221 -18.12 -5.81 -4.89
C MET A 221 -18.62 -6.45 -6.20
N SER A 222 -19.32 -7.58 -6.12
CA SER A 222 -19.90 -8.26 -7.29
C SER A 222 -21.00 -7.43 -7.94
N THR A 223 -21.87 -6.82 -7.13
CA THR A 223 -22.93 -5.93 -7.59
C THR A 223 -22.36 -4.69 -8.28
N VAL A 224 -21.42 -4.00 -7.63
CA VAL A 224 -20.77 -2.81 -8.23
C VAL A 224 -20.02 -3.17 -9.50
N ARG A 225 -19.33 -4.34 -9.53
CA ARG A 225 -18.64 -4.82 -10.72
C ARG A 225 -19.60 -4.99 -11.91
N TYR A 226 -20.72 -5.62 -11.69
CA TYR A 226 -21.72 -5.87 -12.75
C TYR A 226 -22.19 -4.58 -13.43
N PHE A 227 -22.43 -3.53 -12.66
CA PHE A 227 -22.86 -2.23 -13.18
C PHE A 227 -21.72 -1.37 -13.76
N THR A 228 -20.49 -1.55 -13.26
CA THR A 228 -19.34 -0.78 -13.73
C THR A 228 -18.77 -1.31 -15.04
N PHE A 229 -18.57 -2.63 -15.10
CA PHE A 229 -17.99 -3.33 -16.24
C PHE A 229 -19.06 -4.13 -16.96
N ASP A 230 -19.85 -3.43 -17.76
CA ASP A 230 -20.90 -4.03 -18.60
C ASP A 230 -20.30 -4.75 -19.84
N ALA A 231 -21.18 -5.22 -20.73
CA ALA A 231 -20.77 -5.92 -21.95
C ALA A 231 -19.94 -5.05 -22.92
N SER A 232 -19.95 -3.73 -22.76
CA SER A 232 -19.17 -2.79 -23.59
C SER A 232 -17.79 -2.50 -23.00
N SER A 233 -17.49 -2.95 -21.78
CA SER A 233 -16.19 -2.75 -21.15
C SER A 233 -15.10 -3.51 -21.92
N PRO A 234 -13.97 -2.88 -22.23
CA PRO A 234 -12.82 -3.57 -22.81
C PRO A 234 -12.13 -4.51 -21.81
N VAL A 235 -12.43 -4.41 -20.51
CA VAL A 235 -11.85 -5.21 -19.45
C VAL A 235 -12.74 -6.42 -19.19
N LEU A 236 -12.32 -7.59 -19.65
CA LEU A 236 -13.10 -8.84 -19.56
C LEU A 236 -12.73 -9.71 -18.36
N ASP A 237 -11.51 -9.58 -17.84
CA ASP A 237 -11.01 -10.37 -16.71
C ASP A 237 -11.70 -9.94 -15.39
N ARG A 238 -12.50 -10.86 -14.83
CA ARG A 238 -13.28 -10.62 -13.61
C ARG A 238 -12.38 -10.29 -12.40
N ASP A 239 -11.29 -10.99 -12.24
CA ASP A 239 -10.40 -10.80 -11.08
C ASP A 239 -9.69 -9.44 -11.18
N TYR A 240 -9.33 -9.05 -12.38
CA TYR A 240 -8.80 -7.72 -12.64
C TYR A 240 -9.82 -6.62 -12.36
N GLN A 241 -11.07 -6.77 -12.81
CA GLN A 241 -12.17 -5.85 -12.51
C GLN A 241 -12.35 -5.68 -10.99
N LEU A 242 -12.43 -6.79 -10.24
CA LEU A 242 -12.57 -6.77 -8.78
C LEU A 242 -11.37 -6.11 -8.10
N LYS A 243 -10.17 -6.36 -8.60
CA LYS A 243 -8.95 -5.69 -8.11
C LYS A 243 -9.03 -4.18 -8.29
N ARG A 244 -9.45 -3.69 -9.47
CA ARG A 244 -9.61 -2.25 -9.73
C ARG A 244 -10.67 -1.62 -8.84
N LEU A 245 -11.78 -2.29 -8.61
CA LEU A 245 -12.79 -1.81 -7.66
C LEU A 245 -12.26 -1.74 -6.23
N LYS A 246 -11.52 -2.76 -5.78
CA LYS A 246 -10.88 -2.74 -4.46
C LYS A 246 -9.95 -1.54 -4.31
N GLU A 247 -9.12 -1.29 -5.32
CA GLU A 247 -8.22 -0.13 -5.35
C GLU A 247 -8.99 1.19 -5.34
N ALA A 248 -10.11 1.29 -6.10
CA ALA A 248 -10.95 2.46 -6.16
C ALA A 248 -11.62 2.76 -4.81
N PHE A 249 -12.24 1.77 -4.16
CA PHE A 249 -12.83 1.95 -2.83
C PHE A 249 -11.78 2.31 -1.77
N THR A 250 -10.59 1.72 -1.85
CA THR A 250 -9.48 2.09 -0.97
C THR A 250 -9.07 3.55 -1.19
N ALA A 251 -8.90 3.97 -2.45
CA ALA A 251 -8.57 5.36 -2.78
C ALA A 251 -9.64 6.35 -2.29
N ILE A 252 -10.93 6.03 -2.49
CA ILE A 252 -12.06 6.82 -1.99
C ILE A 252 -12.01 6.94 -0.46
N SER A 253 -11.75 5.83 0.23
CA SER A 253 -11.66 5.82 1.69
C SER A 253 -10.52 6.66 2.24
N PHE A 254 -9.48 6.93 1.45
CA PHE A 254 -8.41 7.88 1.75
C PHE A 254 -8.65 9.29 1.19
N GLY A 255 -9.88 9.61 0.77
CA GLY A 255 -10.25 10.94 0.28
C GLY A 255 -9.74 11.26 -1.12
N ALA A 256 -9.63 10.26 -1.99
CA ALA A 256 -9.26 10.50 -3.39
C ALA A 256 -10.29 11.41 -4.08
N ARG A 257 -9.81 12.28 -4.97
CA ARG A 257 -10.68 13.12 -5.79
C ARG A 257 -11.55 12.26 -6.72
N LEU A 258 -12.83 12.60 -6.79
CA LEU A 258 -13.86 11.85 -7.51
C LEU A 258 -14.02 12.34 -8.96
N THR A 259 -13.09 13.13 -9.47
CA THR A 259 -13.14 13.59 -10.87
C THR A 259 -12.95 12.44 -11.84
N SER A 260 -13.71 12.45 -12.93
CA SER A 260 -13.66 11.42 -13.96
C SER A 260 -12.55 11.63 -14.99
N HIS A 261 -11.80 12.72 -14.89
CA HIS A 261 -10.73 13.10 -15.82
C HIS A 261 -9.56 13.73 -15.08
N GLY A 262 -8.39 13.69 -15.71
CA GLY A 262 -7.21 14.42 -15.28
C GLY A 262 -7.25 15.88 -15.73
N TRP A 263 -6.33 16.68 -15.23
CA TRP A 263 -6.15 18.06 -15.68
C TRP A 263 -4.68 18.36 -16.00
N GLN A 264 -4.49 19.29 -16.89
CA GLN A 264 -3.16 19.72 -17.28
C GLN A 264 -2.61 20.71 -16.24
N ILE A 265 -1.41 20.43 -15.71
CA ILE A 265 -0.71 21.32 -14.78
C ILE A 265 0.15 22.33 -15.55
N SER A 266 0.77 21.87 -16.64
CA SER A 266 1.57 22.67 -17.56
C SER A 266 1.58 22.02 -18.93
N PRO A 267 1.95 22.68 -20.02
CA PRO A 267 2.02 22.09 -21.34
C PRO A 267 2.75 20.73 -21.33
N GLY A 268 2.07 19.68 -21.75
CA GLY A 268 2.60 18.30 -21.75
C GLY A 268 2.56 17.55 -20.42
N ASN A 269 2.27 18.23 -19.28
CA ASN A 269 2.20 17.60 -17.96
C ASN A 269 0.75 17.49 -17.47
N TRP A 270 0.27 16.27 -17.32
CA TRP A 270 -1.05 15.95 -16.81
C TRP A 270 -0.99 15.43 -15.38
N LEU A 271 -1.91 15.83 -14.54
CA LEU A 271 -2.17 15.23 -13.24
C LEU A 271 -3.46 14.43 -13.31
N ASN A 272 -3.34 13.14 -13.13
CA ASN A 272 -4.49 12.25 -13.04
C ASN A 272 -4.85 12.00 -11.58
N PRO A 273 -6.13 12.17 -11.19
CA PRO A 273 -6.58 11.71 -9.89
C PRO A 273 -6.53 10.18 -9.82
N ALA A 274 -6.45 9.65 -8.59
CA ALA A 274 -6.29 8.21 -8.37
C ALA A 274 -7.31 7.35 -9.13
N LEU A 275 -8.57 7.76 -9.18
CA LEU A 275 -9.61 7.01 -9.91
C LEU A 275 -9.36 6.90 -11.42
N VAL A 276 -8.75 7.93 -12.03
CA VAL A 276 -8.39 7.89 -13.46
C VAL A 276 -7.28 6.88 -13.72
N GLU A 277 -6.33 6.76 -12.81
CA GLU A 277 -5.25 5.77 -12.91
C GLU A 277 -5.74 4.34 -12.60
N ILE A 278 -6.71 4.20 -11.71
CA ILE A 278 -7.25 2.91 -11.29
C ILE A 278 -8.24 2.35 -12.32
N ILE A 279 -9.26 3.11 -12.69
CA ILE A 279 -10.26 2.73 -13.71
C ILE A 279 -9.94 3.54 -14.96
N LYS A 280 -9.06 3.02 -15.81
CA LYS A 280 -8.49 3.73 -16.95
C LYS A 280 -9.52 4.02 -18.04
N ASN A 281 -10.48 3.11 -18.28
CA ASN A 281 -11.54 3.32 -19.26
C ASN A 281 -12.51 4.40 -18.73
N PRO A 282 -12.76 5.48 -19.50
CA PRO A 282 -13.60 6.59 -19.07
C PRO A 282 -15.08 6.21 -18.91
N ASP A 283 -15.60 5.30 -19.74
CA ASP A 283 -16.99 4.88 -19.65
C ASP A 283 -17.24 3.97 -18.46
N ASP A 284 -16.31 3.03 -18.17
CA ASP A 284 -16.34 2.23 -16.95
C ASP A 284 -16.28 3.13 -15.71
N ARG A 285 -15.42 4.14 -15.72
CA ARG A 285 -15.29 5.10 -14.61
C ARG A 285 -16.55 5.95 -14.45
N LYS A 286 -17.15 6.39 -15.54
CA LYS A 286 -18.42 7.12 -15.53
C LYS A 286 -19.55 6.26 -14.94
N ARG A 287 -19.64 4.98 -15.36
CA ARG A 287 -20.63 4.03 -14.81
C ARG A 287 -20.39 3.78 -13.32
N PHE A 288 -19.13 3.60 -12.91
CA PHE A 288 -18.75 3.45 -11.51
C PHE A 288 -19.23 4.63 -10.66
N LEU A 289 -18.95 5.86 -11.06
CA LEU A 289 -19.35 7.06 -10.33
C LEU A 289 -20.87 7.33 -10.40
N ALA A 290 -21.56 6.86 -11.43
CA ALA A 290 -23.00 6.97 -11.56
C ALA A 290 -23.78 5.93 -10.75
N ASN A 291 -23.13 4.85 -10.31
CA ASN A 291 -23.77 3.78 -9.55
C ASN A 291 -24.29 4.30 -8.21
N SER A 292 -25.56 4.03 -7.89
CA SER A 292 -26.22 4.52 -6.67
C SER A 292 -25.54 4.01 -5.39
N THR A 293 -25.14 2.75 -5.36
CA THR A 293 -24.44 2.14 -4.21
C THR A 293 -23.08 2.79 -3.99
N VAL A 294 -22.34 3.07 -5.07
CA VAL A 294 -21.04 3.78 -5.00
C VAL A 294 -21.24 5.20 -4.49
N ARG A 295 -22.25 5.91 -4.99
CA ARG A 295 -22.56 7.28 -4.53
C ARG A 295 -22.95 7.32 -3.06
N ALA A 296 -23.80 6.38 -2.62
CA ALA A 296 -24.15 6.27 -1.20
C ALA A 296 -22.90 6.01 -0.34
N PHE A 297 -22.07 5.06 -0.74
CA PHE A 297 -20.80 4.79 -0.04
C PHE A 297 -19.90 6.03 0.06
N ILE A 298 -19.73 6.76 -1.05
CA ILE A 298 -18.94 7.99 -1.09
C ILE A 298 -19.51 9.05 -0.13
N GLN A 299 -20.84 9.24 -0.16
CA GLN A 299 -21.50 10.20 0.71
C GLN A 299 -21.30 9.84 2.19
N GLU A 300 -21.49 8.59 2.56
CA GLU A 300 -21.30 8.09 3.91
C GLU A 300 -19.84 8.27 4.38
N GLN A 301 -18.85 7.95 3.52
CA GLN A 301 -17.44 8.19 3.84
C GLN A 301 -17.12 9.67 4.02
N ASN A 302 -17.70 10.54 3.20
CA ASN A 302 -17.50 11.99 3.32
C ASN A 302 -18.11 12.56 4.60
N MET A 303 -19.27 12.03 5.07
CA MET A 303 -19.90 12.40 6.33
C MET A 303 -18.98 12.07 7.51
N LEU A 304 -18.45 10.83 7.56
CA LEU A 304 -17.52 10.42 8.60
C LEU A 304 -16.20 11.20 8.54
N ASP A 305 -15.67 11.48 7.35
CA ASP A 305 -14.46 12.30 7.17
C ASP A 305 -14.65 13.74 7.63
N ALA A 306 -15.83 14.31 7.41
CA ALA A 306 -16.16 15.65 7.86
C ALA A 306 -16.27 15.70 9.40
N TYR A 307 -16.93 14.72 9.98
CA TYR A 307 -17.06 14.57 11.41
C TYR A 307 -15.70 14.44 12.09
N LEU A 308 -14.90 13.45 11.67
CA LEU A 308 -13.56 13.19 12.23
C LEU A 308 -12.66 14.43 12.15
N TYR A 309 -12.62 15.09 10.99
CA TYR A 309 -11.84 16.31 10.83
C TYR A 309 -12.36 17.46 11.69
N GLY A 310 -13.69 17.52 11.90
CA GLY A 310 -14.33 18.46 12.83
C GLY A 310 -13.89 18.21 14.27
N GLN A 311 -13.88 16.94 14.71
CA GLN A 311 -13.40 16.56 16.04
C GLN A 311 -11.94 16.96 16.28
N VAL A 312 -11.07 16.76 15.27
CA VAL A 312 -9.66 17.18 15.37
C VAL A 312 -9.54 18.69 15.61
N LYS A 313 -10.34 19.51 14.94
CA LYS A 313 -10.31 20.97 15.15
C LYS A 313 -10.64 21.38 16.58
N ILE A 314 -11.47 20.59 17.25
CA ILE A 314 -11.94 20.87 18.60
C ILE A 314 -11.02 20.26 19.65
N GLN A 315 -10.65 19.00 19.49
CA GLN A 315 -9.94 18.20 20.50
C GLN A 315 -8.43 18.24 20.36
N HIS A 316 -7.92 18.37 19.12
CA HIS A 316 -6.50 18.27 18.76
C HIS A 316 -6.06 19.36 17.77
N PRO A 317 -6.31 20.65 18.06
CA PRO A 317 -5.96 21.75 17.15
C PRO A 317 -4.45 21.82 16.85
N GLU A 318 -3.60 21.32 17.76
CA GLU A 318 -2.14 21.23 17.60
C GLU A 318 -1.72 20.39 16.39
N LEU A 319 -2.48 19.36 16.03
CA LEU A 319 -2.20 18.53 14.85
C LEU A 319 -2.29 19.36 13.56
N LEU A 320 -3.17 20.34 13.51
CA LEU A 320 -3.33 21.19 12.32
C LEU A 320 -2.14 22.12 12.09
N ALA A 321 -1.34 22.36 13.12
CA ALA A 321 -0.13 23.17 13.04
C ALA A 321 1.11 22.36 12.59
N MET A 322 1.04 21.01 12.61
CA MET A 322 2.15 20.15 12.20
C MET A 322 2.45 20.33 10.70
N SER A 323 3.68 20.67 10.36
CA SER A 323 4.11 20.91 8.97
C SER A 323 3.89 19.71 8.05
N VAL A 324 4.08 18.50 8.57
CA VAL A 324 3.87 17.22 7.84
C VAL A 324 2.41 17.03 7.41
N LEU A 325 1.46 17.60 8.16
CA LEU A 325 0.02 17.51 7.88
C LEU A 325 -0.51 18.67 7.02
N GLN A 326 0.35 19.61 6.67
CA GLN A 326 -0.02 20.75 5.84
C GLN A 326 0.20 20.49 4.35
N THR A 327 -0.49 21.27 3.53
CA THR A 327 -0.24 21.38 2.09
C THR A 327 1.02 22.23 1.83
N HIS A 328 1.50 22.27 0.60
CA HIS A 328 2.60 23.16 0.22
C HIS A 328 2.29 24.68 0.47
N SER A 329 1.00 25.03 0.58
CA SER A 329 0.58 26.39 0.90
C SER A 329 0.45 26.66 2.41
N GLY A 330 0.91 25.75 3.27
CA GLY A 330 0.85 25.90 4.73
C GLY A 330 -0.54 25.69 5.35
N ARG A 331 -1.53 25.24 4.57
CA ARG A 331 -2.88 24.97 5.08
C ARG A 331 -3.00 23.52 5.51
N PRO A 332 -3.73 23.21 6.61
CA PRO A 332 -3.99 21.84 7.02
C PRO A 332 -4.66 21.02 5.89
N SER A 333 -4.13 19.84 5.62
CA SER A 333 -4.71 18.92 4.65
C SER A 333 -5.61 17.91 5.34
N LYS A 334 -6.93 17.98 5.10
CA LYS A 334 -7.90 17.01 5.65
C LYS A 334 -7.46 15.56 5.42
N ALA A 335 -7.05 15.23 4.20
CA ALA A 335 -6.61 13.87 3.85
C ALA A 335 -5.37 13.42 4.63
N LYS A 336 -4.37 14.31 4.81
CA LYS A 336 -3.17 13.99 5.61
C LYS A 336 -3.49 13.82 7.09
N VAL A 337 -4.36 14.68 7.64
CA VAL A 337 -4.80 14.58 9.04
C VAL A 337 -5.55 13.28 9.28
N LEU A 338 -6.49 12.91 8.42
CA LEU A 338 -7.21 11.64 8.55
C LEU A 338 -6.30 10.43 8.37
N ALA A 339 -5.34 10.48 7.44
CA ALA A 339 -4.34 9.43 7.27
C ALA A 339 -3.44 9.28 8.52
N TYR A 340 -3.06 10.39 9.14
CA TYR A 340 -2.30 10.40 10.39
C TYR A 340 -3.07 9.70 11.52
N LEU A 341 -4.32 10.12 11.76
CA LEU A 341 -5.16 9.51 12.81
C LEU A 341 -5.39 8.02 12.57
N TYR A 342 -5.69 7.67 11.32
CA TYR A 342 -5.88 6.27 10.95
C TYR A 342 -4.63 5.44 11.22
N GLN A 343 -3.45 5.92 10.82
CA GLN A 343 -2.22 5.16 11.01
C GLN A 343 -1.85 4.97 12.49
N HIS A 344 -2.14 5.95 13.33
CA HIS A 344 -2.01 5.80 14.79
C HIS A 344 -3.00 4.78 15.35
N ALA A 345 -4.27 4.84 14.94
CA ALA A 345 -5.28 3.88 15.37
C ALA A 345 -4.96 2.45 14.89
N GLU A 346 -4.48 2.30 13.65
CA GLU A 346 -4.02 1.02 13.09
C GLU A 346 -2.86 0.44 13.90
N THR A 347 -1.86 1.26 14.22
CA THR A 347 -0.73 0.81 15.04
C THR A 347 -1.19 0.37 16.42
N ALA A 348 -2.02 1.17 17.07
CA ALA A 348 -2.55 0.85 18.42
C ALA A 348 -3.35 -0.47 18.43
N VAL A 349 -4.20 -0.70 17.43
CA VAL A 349 -4.96 -1.95 17.36
C VAL A 349 -4.07 -3.15 17.04
N MET A 350 -3.01 -2.96 16.22
CA MET A 350 -2.04 -4.02 15.94
C MET A 350 -1.13 -4.31 17.14
N ASP A 351 -0.91 -3.33 18.03
CA ASP A 351 -0.23 -3.56 19.32
C ASP A 351 -1.07 -4.49 20.22
N VAL A 352 -2.39 -4.29 20.25
CA VAL A 352 -3.29 -5.23 20.96
C VAL A 352 -3.18 -6.65 20.40
N VAL A 353 -3.15 -6.81 19.08
CA VAL A 353 -2.98 -8.14 18.44
C VAL A 353 -1.69 -8.80 18.89
N ARG A 354 -0.57 -8.06 18.89
CA ARG A 354 0.75 -8.56 19.31
C ARG A 354 0.75 -8.96 20.79
N GLU A 355 0.23 -8.10 21.64
CA GLU A 355 0.18 -8.30 23.09
C GLU A 355 -0.63 -9.54 23.45
N VAL A 356 -1.85 -9.67 22.93
CA VAL A 356 -2.73 -10.81 23.22
C VAL A 356 -2.16 -12.10 22.66
N ALA A 357 -1.62 -12.08 21.44
CA ALA A 357 -0.97 -13.26 20.86
C ALA A 357 0.25 -13.69 21.67
N HIS A 358 1.10 -12.73 22.07
CA HIS A 358 2.30 -13.00 22.88
C HIS A 358 1.94 -13.60 24.26
N ALA A 359 0.91 -13.07 24.92
CA ALA A 359 0.42 -13.60 26.20
C ALA A 359 -0.05 -15.07 26.10
N LYS A 360 -0.42 -15.54 24.91
CA LYS A 360 -0.78 -16.93 24.61
C LYS A 360 0.38 -17.72 23.98
N GLY A 361 1.60 -17.23 24.06
CA GLY A 361 2.80 -17.89 23.52
C GLY A 361 2.87 -17.93 21.99
N ARG A 362 2.15 -17.02 21.29
CA ARG A 362 2.19 -16.90 19.84
C ARG A 362 3.02 -15.70 19.44
N ILE A 363 4.24 -15.95 18.97
CA ILE A 363 5.18 -14.89 18.56
C ILE A 363 5.01 -14.64 17.07
N PRO A 364 4.77 -13.38 16.65
CA PRO A 364 4.74 -13.02 15.23
C PRO A 364 6.11 -13.20 14.59
N ILE A 365 6.14 -13.66 13.34
CA ILE A 365 7.37 -13.79 12.56
C ILE A 365 7.66 -12.54 11.72
N ALA A 366 6.66 -11.73 11.44
CA ALA A 366 6.80 -10.45 10.73
C ALA A 366 5.56 -9.57 10.92
N ASN A 367 5.73 -8.26 10.69
CA ASN A 367 4.67 -7.25 10.71
C ASN A 367 4.72 -6.41 9.42
N VAL A 368 3.57 -6.15 8.82
CA VAL A 368 3.42 -5.30 7.64
C VAL A 368 2.18 -4.42 7.81
N HIS A 369 2.36 -3.21 8.35
CA HIS A 369 1.28 -2.26 8.60
C HIS A 369 0.09 -2.87 9.36
N ASP A 370 -1.02 -3.07 8.67
CA ASP A 370 -2.27 -3.66 9.16
C ASP A 370 -2.32 -5.20 9.09
N ALA A 371 -1.17 -5.83 8.80
CA ALA A 371 -1.05 -7.29 8.73
C ALA A 371 0.07 -7.82 9.64
N ILE A 372 -0.18 -8.97 10.24
CA ILE A 372 0.76 -9.69 11.10
C ILE A 372 0.88 -11.14 10.64
N PHE A 373 2.07 -11.70 10.72
CA PHE A 373 2.35 -13.05 10.23
C PHE A 373 2.73 -13.97 11.39
N PHE A 374 2.14 -15.17 11.39
CA PHE A 374 2.45 -16.22 12.35
C PHE A 374 2.88 -17.49 11.60
N GLU A 375 3.79 -18.26 12.19
CA GLU A 375 4.24 -19.53 11.62
C GLU A 375 3.07 -20.52 11.47
N HIS A 376 2.16 -20.54 12.43
CA HIS A 376 1.02 -21.42 12.46
C HIS A 376 -0.30 -20.63 12.49
N ARG A 377 -1.36 -21.28 11.98
CA ARG A 377 -2.70 -20.74 12.07
C ARG A 377 -3.09 -20.53 13.53
N LEU A 378 -3.63 -19.37 13.85
CA LEU A 378 -4.26 -19.14 15.15
C LEU A 378 -5.53 -19.98 15.26
N GLY A 379 -5.73 -20.62 16.43
CA GLY A 379 -6.98 -21.29 16.73
C GLY A 379 -8.15 -20.28 16.70
N LEU A 380 -9.35 -20.78 16.45
CA LEU A 380 -10.54 -19.94 16.36
C LEU A 380 -10.75 -19.14 17.65
N ASP A 381 -10.63 -19.80 18.81
CA ASP A 381 -10.84 -19.16 20.13
C ASP A 381 -9.85 -18.02 20.35
N LEU A 382 -8.56 -18.22 20.03
CA LEU A 382 -7.57 -17.16 20.17
C LEU A 382 -7.83 -16.02 19.22
N LYS A 383 -8.22 -16.32 17.96
CA LYS A 383 -8.59 -15.27 17.01
C LYS A 383 -9.78 -14.45 17.50
N CYS A 384 -10.82 -15.11 18.01
CA CYS A 384 -12.00 -14.43 18.57
C CYS A 384 -11.62 -13.61 19.80
N GLU A 385 -10.74 -14.10 20.67
CA GLU A 385 -10.25 -13.34 21.82
C GLU A 385 -9.47 -12.10 21.40
N ILE A 386 -8.59 -12.23 20.40
CA ILE A 386 -7.85 -11.09 19.85
C ILE A 386 -8.83 -10.05 19.30
N GLU A 387 -9.80 -10.45 18.46
CA GLU A 387 -10.79 -9.53 17.89
C GLU A 387 -11.64 -8.86 18.98
N TYR A 388 -12.04 -9.59 20.01
CA TYR A 388 -12.75 -9.02 21.16
C TYR A 388 -11.91 -7.96 21.87
N GLN A 389 -10.63 -8.24 22.15
CA GLN A 389 -9.73 -7.27 22.79
C GLN A 389 -9.44 -6.05 21.90
N MET A 390 -9.33 -6.25 20.58
CA MET A 390 -9.22 -5.13 19.62
C MET A 390 -10.45 -4.21 19.72
N GLN A 391 -11.64 -4.79 19.74
CA GLN A 391 -12.92 -4.04 19.80
C GLN A 391 -13.11 -3.34 21.15
N GLU A 392 -12.91 -4.06 22.25
CA GLU A 392 -13.07 -3.54 23.62
C GLU A 392 -12.12 -2.37 23.91
N ARG A 393 -10.82 -2.57 23.66
CA ARG A 393 -9.80 -1.58 24.01
C ARG A 393 -9.87 -0.32 23.14
N THR A 394 -10.42 -0.42 21.94
CA THR A 394 -10.55 0.72 21.02
C THR A 394 -11.96 1.28 20.96
N GLY A 395 -12.95 0.62 21.54
CA GLY A 395 -14.36 0.99 21.43
C GLY A 395 -14.94 0.83 20.02
N ASN A 396 -14.24 0.12 19.12
CA ASN A 396 -14.64 -0.01 17.72
C ASN A 396 -15.03 -1.45 17.38
N PRO A 397 -16.32 -1.75 17.20
CA PRO A 397 -16.80 -3.12 16.95
C PRO A 397 -16.50 -3.66 15.55
N TYR A 398 -15.93 -2.85 14.65
CA TYR A 398 -15.67 -3.22 13.25
C TYR A 398 -14.25 -3.76 13.01
N TRP A 399 -13.41 -3.84 14.03
CA TRP A 399 -12.10 -4.45 13.91
C TRP A 399 -12.19 -5.98 13.84
N HIS A 400 -11.87 -6.53 12.68
CA HIS A 400 -11.83 -7.98 12.43
C HIS A 400 -10.59 -8.37 11.66
N LEU A 401 -10.06 -9.56 11.94
CA LEU A 401 -8.90 -10.12 11.27
C LEU A 401 -9.32 -11.13 10.20
N THR A 402 -8.74 -11.00 9.01
CA THR A 402 -8.92 -11.95 7.92
C THR A 402 -7.69 -12.84 7.83
N PRO A 403 -7.82 -14.16 8.10
CA PRO A 403 -6.72 -15.11 7.96
C PRO A 403 -6.50 -15.45 6.49
N LYS A 404 -5.24 -15.55 6.11
CA LYS A 404 -4.83 -16.00 4.78
C LYS A 404 -3.56 -16.83 4.88
N GLU A 405 -3.60 -18.02 4.29
CA GLU A 405 -2.43 -18.88 4.18
C GLU A 405 -1.44 -18.29 3.17
N LEU A 406 -0.20 -18.16 3.57
CA LEU A 406 0.92 -17.85 2.71
C LEU A 406 1.76 -19.13 2.56
N LYS A 407 1.82 -19.66 1.34
CA LYS A 407 2.63 -20.84 1.04
C LYS A 407 4.01 -20.42 0.62
N ARG A 408 5.02 -21.20 0.99
CA ARG A 408 6.41 -21.00 0.54
C ARG A 408 6.48 -20.88 -0.99
N TYR A 409 7.49 -20.21 -1.47
CA TYR A 409 7.68 -20.05 -2.90
C TYR A 409 8.18 -21.37 -3.51
N GLU A 410 7.36 -21.96 -4.34
CA GLU A 410 7.68 -23.15 -5.15
C GLU A 410 7.33 -22.82 -6.61
N PRO A 411 8.30 -22.56 -7.47
CA PRO A 411 8.02 -22.26 -8.87
C PRO A 411 7.47 -23.50 -9.57
N ARG A 412 6.24 -23.41 -10.04
CA ARG A 412 5.66 -24.42 -10.94
C ARG A 412 5.66 -23.86 -12.35
N LEU A 413 6.30 -24.55 -13.28
CA LEU A 413 6.38 -24.16 -14.71
C LEU A 413 5.01 -23.82 -15.34
N LEU A 414 3.94 -24.48 -14.89
CA LEU A 414 2.58 -24.26 -15.37
C LEU A 414 1.99 -22.95 -14.80
N ASP A 415 2.28 -22.61 -13.55
CA ASP A 415 1.80 -21.38 -12.93
C ASP A 415 2.52 -20.16 -13.49
N VAL A 416 3.81 -20.29 -13.79
CA VAL A 416 4.61 -19.25 -14.47
C VAL A 416 4.04 -18.91 -15.84
N LYS A 417 3.72 -19.92 -16.67
CA LYS A 417 3.09 -19.70 -17.98
C LYS A 417 1.72 -19.05 -17.89
N ARG A 418 0.92 -19.43 -16.89
CA ARG A 418 -0.40 -18.87 -16.64
C ARG A 418 -0.31 -17.42 -16.18
N GLU A 419 0.61 -17.13 -15.27
CA GLU A 419 0.88 -15.77 -14.81
C GLU A 419 1.42 -14.87 -15.92
N GLU A 420 2.30 -15.38 -16.78
CA GLU A 420 2.80 -14.69 -17.96
C GLU A 420 1.67 -14.36 -18.94
N GLN A 421 0.81 -15.33 -19.23
CA GLN A 421 -0.35 -15.15 -20.10
C GLN A 421 -1.35 -14.12 -19.54
N ALA A 422 -1.65 -14.22 -18.23
CA ALA A 422 -2.51 -13.27 -17.55
C ALA A 422 -1.90 -11.87 -17.50
N HIS A 423 -0.58 -11.76 -17.31
CA HIS A 423 0.13 -10.49 -17.33
C HIS A 423 0.11 -9.82 -18.71
N ARG A 424 0.40 -10.57 -19.76
CA ARG A 424 0.32 -10.08 -21.18
C ARG A 424 -1.10 -9.64 -21.54
N ALA A 425 -2.11 -10.41 -21.15
CA ALA A 425 -3.51 -10.05 -21.37
C ALA A 425 -3.89 -8.76 -20.63
N ARG A 426 -3.42 -8.56 -19.40
CA ARG A 426 -3.65 -7.32 -18.62
C ARG A 426 -2.98 -6.11 -19.28
N ILE A 427 -1.73 -6.23 -19.70
CA ILE A 427 -1.04 -5.15 -20.42
C ILE A 427 -1.80 -4.77 -21.68
N ALA A 428 -2.20 -5.75 -22.48
CA ALA A 428 -2.94 -5.50 -23.72
C ALA A 428 -4.29 -4.80 -23.44
N GLN A 429 -5.00 -5.19 -22.37
CA GLN A 429 -6.23 -4.54 -21.96
C GLN A 429 -6.00 -3.12 -21.47
N GLU A 430 -4.93 -2.88 -20.68
CA GLU A 430 -4.56 -1.55 -20.22
C GLU A 430 -4.17 -0.63 -21.38
N GLU A 431 -3.42 -1.15 -22.34
CA GLU A 431 -3.06 -0.40 -23.56
C GLU A 431 -4.28 -0.10 -24.45
N ALA A 432 -5.19 -1.06 -24.61
CA ALA A 432 -6.43 -0.85 -25.34
C ALA A 432 -7.32 0.19 -24.63
N ALA A 433 -7.44 0.12 -23.32
CA ALA A 433 -8.15 1.10 -22.52
C ALA A 433 -7.51 2.50 -22.59
N ALA A 434 -6.17 2.58 -22.63
CA ALA A 434 -5.44 3.83 -22.75
C ALA A 434 -5.51 4.45 -24.14
N LYS A 435 -5.53 3.65 -25.21
CA LYS A 435 -5.68 4.15 -26.61
C LYS A 435 -7.01 4.83 -26.86
N GLY A 436 -8.08 4.43 -26.18
CA GLY A 436 -9.35 5.17 -26.19
C GLY A 436 -9.26 6.56 -25.54
N PHE A 437 -8.20 6.84 -24.80
CA PHE A 437 -7.99 8.06 -24.04
C PHE A 437 -7.24 9.17 -24.79
N THR A 438 -6.53 8.82 -25.86
CA THR A 438 -5.52 9.74 -26.45
C THR A 438 -6.11 10.84 -27.31
N ILE A 439 -7.35 10.79 -27.70
CA ILE A 439 -7.86 11.75 -28.70
C ILE A 439 -9.32 12.11 -28.47
N ASN A 440 -9.83 12.48 -27.38
CA ASN A 440 -11.03 13.31 -27.54
C ASN A 440 -11.48 14.08 -26.30
N ARG A 441 -11.26 15.38 -26.47
CA ARG A 441 -12.17 16.47 -26.12
C ARG A 441 -12.32 16.80 -24.65
N PHE A 442 -11.71 17.94 -24.40
CA PHE A 442 -12.23 18.95 -23.50
C PHE A 442 -13.75 19.05 -23.60
N VAL A 443 -14.45 18.41 -22.71
CA VAL A 443 -15.74 18.88 -22.26
C VAL A 443 -15.44 19.48 -20.90
N CYS A 444 -15.29 20.78 -20.86
CA CYS A 444 -15.38 21.53 -19.62
C CYS A 444 -16.78 21.25 -19.06
N VAL A 445 -16.87 20.33 -18.14
CA VAL A 445 -18.01 20.24 -17.24
C VAL A 445 -17.72 21.30 -16.18
N ASP A 446 -18.59 22.28 -16.10
CA ASP A 446 -18.51 23.41 -15.20
C ASP A 446 -18.37 22.90 -13.75
N GLU A 447 -17.31 23.34 -13.05
CA GLU A 447 -17.08 22.95 -11.64
C GLU A 447 -18.26 23.35 -10.73
N SER A 448 -19.15 24.23 -11.20
CA SER A 448 -20.36 24.65 -10.49
C SER A 448 -21.38 23.54 -10.28
N GLU A 449 -21.46 22.55 -11.19
CA GLU A 449 -22.41 21.42 -11.03
C GLU A 449 -22.00 20.44 -9.91
N TRP A 450 -20.70 20.34 -9.59
CA TRP A 450 -20.22 19.43 -8.54
C TRP A 450 -20.13 20.08 -7.16
N SER A 451 -19.96 21.40 -7.10
CA SER A 451 -20.02 22.14 -5.83
C SER A 451 -21.44 22.19 -5.27
N SER A 452 -22.47 22.13 -6.11
CA SER A 452 -23.88 22.06 -5.69
C SER A 452 -24.27 20.71 -5.07
N MET A 453 -23.55 19.62 -5.41
CA MET A 453 -23.79 18.28 -4.85
C MET A 453 -23.06 18.02 -3.52
N SER A 454 -22.13 18.85 -3.13
CA SER A 454 -21.36 18.72 -1.88
C SER A 454 -21.82 19.63 -0.74
N SER A 455 -22.83 20.47 -0.98
CA SER A 455 -23.47 21.27 0.06
C SER A 455 -24.75 20.57 0.55
N PRO A 456 -24.94 20.33 1.85
CA PRO A 456 -26.24 19.92 2.35
C PRO A 456 -27.22 21.05 2.08
N SER A 457 -28.12 20.87 1.14
CA SER A 457 -29.26 21.77 0.95
C SER A 457 -30.05 21.78 2.25
N ASN A 458 -30.16 22.95 2.86
CA ASN A 458 -31.09 23.21 3.95
C ASN A 458 -32.47 22.69 3.57
N ALA A 459 -32.89 21.63 4.22
CA ALA A 459 -34.29 21.18 4.20
C ALA A 459 -35.08 22.12 5.09
N SER A 460 -35.56 23.21 4.52
CA SER A 460 -36.64 24.01 5.08
C SER A 460 -37.73 24.14 4.03
N GLY A 461 -38.86 23.49 4.28
CA GLY A 461 -40.07 23.70 3.47
C GLY A 461 -40.94 22.46 3.29
N TYR A 462 -41.38 21.83 4.36
CA TYR A 462 -42.63 21.08 4.32
C TYR A 462 -43.78 22.06 4.58
N GLN A 463 -44.43 22.48 3.52
CA GLN A 463 -45.80 23.02 3.62
C GLN A 463 -46.78 21.86 3.57
N GLU A 464 -47.54 21.71 4.66
CA GLU A 464 -48.75 20.90 4.72
C GLU A 464 -49.75 21.40 3.68
N THR A 465 -50.18 20.52 2.79
CA THR A 465 -51.46 20.69 2.13
C THR A 465 -52.31 19.49 2.45
N GLY A 466 -53.39 19.80 3.16
CA GLY A 466 -54.37 18.84 3.67
C GLY A 466 -55.16 18.16 2.55
N CYS A 467 -55.62 16.98 2.93
CA CYS A 467 -56.66 16.22 2.22
C CYS A 467 -58.06 16.83 2.36
N PRO A 468 -58.95 16.48 1.48
CA PRO A 468 -60.19 15.95 1.96
C PRO A 468 -60.23 14.43 2.00
#